data_6804f4751db4b3235aff83383fafaa96
#
_entry.id   6804f4751db4b3235aff83383fafaa96
#
_cell.length_a   1.000
_cell.length_b   1.000
_cell.length_c   1.000
_cell.angle_alpha   90.00
_cell.angle_beta   90.00
_cell.angle_gamma   90.00
#
_symmetry.space_group_name_H-M   'P 1'
#
loop_
_entity.id
_entity.type
_entity.pdbx_description
1 polymer ?
#
loop_
_entity_poly.entity_id
_entity_poly.type
_entity_poly.pdbx_seq_one_letter_code
_entity_poly.pdbx_strand_id
1 'polypeptide(L)'
;MKDTTELEDMLKGVLASQNLAVIATQKEGQPFTNLVAFVATDDLKHLLFATTRATRKFANLTAHERVALLVDNRLNQASDFSNAVAVTAFGRAAEVEDAEREHFLNLYLAKHSHLEGFATAPTCALIKVEIDRYEVVQRFQNVLELRLEP
;
A
#
# COMPACT_ATOMS: atom_id res chain seq x y z
N MET A 1 -4.10 26.44 2.27
CA MET A 1 -3.86 25.13 2.91
C MET A 1 -5.01 24.20 2.54
N LYS A 2 -4.71 23.01 2.08
CA LYS A 2 -5.78 22.05 1.78
C LYS A 2 -6.44 21.56 3.05
N ASP A 3 -7.76 21.48 3.01
CA ASP A 3 -8.55 20.86 4.05
C ASP A 3 -8.20 19.38 4.12
N THR A 4 -8.23 18.80 5.31
CA THR A 4 -8.00 17.38 5.54
C THR A 4 -8.95 16.52 4.72
N THR A 5 -10.20 16.93 4.59
CA THR A 5 -11.21 16.22 3.78
C THR A 5 -10.81 16.14 2.31
N GLU A 6 -10.30 17.24 1.75
CA GLU A 6 -9.83 17.24 0.36
C GLU A 6 -8.63 16.32 0.17
N LEU A 7 -7.72 16.32 1.14
CA LEU A 7 -6.55 15.46 1.11
C LEU A 7 -6.95 13.99 1.22
N GLU A 8 -7.88 13.65 2.11
CA GLU A 8 -8.39 12.30 2.23
C GLU A 8 -9.08 11.83 0.93
N ASP A 9 -9.88 12.69 0.32
CA ASP A 9 -10.57 12.37 -0.95
C ASP A 9 -9.55 12.12 -2.07
N MET A 10 -8.50 12.93 -2.13
CA MET A 10 -7.43 12.76 -3.11
C MET A 10 -6.71 11.43 -2.89
N LEU A 11 -6.36 11.11 -1.64
CA LEU A 11 -5.74 9.84 -1.28
C LEU A 11 -6.61 8.66 -1.69
N LYS A 12 -7.88 8.68 -1.32
CA LYS A 12 -8.81 7.61 -1.67
C LYS A 12 -8.92 7.43 -3.18
N GLY A 13 -8.95 8.53 -3.92
CA GLY A 13 -9.00 8.50 -5.38
C GLY A 13 -7.79 7.83 -6.01
N VAL A 14 -6.59 8.19 -5.58
CA VAL A 14 -5.36 7.60 -6.11
C VAL A 14 -5.28 6.12 -5.72
N LEU A 15 -5.53 5.80 -4.45
CA LEU A 15 -5.43 4.42 -3.97
C LEU A 15 -6.47 3.51 -4.63
N ALA A 16 -7.67 4.01 -4.90
CA ALA A 16 -8.72 3.23 -5.56
C ALA A 16 -8.45 3.02 -7.04
N SER A 17 -7.86 4.00 -7.73
CA SER A 17 -7.64 3.95 -9.18
C SER A 17 -6.43 3.12 -9.58
N GLN A 18 -5.49 2.88 -8.66
CA GLN A 18 -4.25 2.17 -8.96
C GLN A 18 -4.32 0.74 -8.44
N ASN A 19 -3.86 -0.20 -9.26
CA ASN A 19 -3.87 -1.63 -8.90
C ASN A 19 -2.60 -2.08 -8.21
N LEU A 20 -1.49 -1.43 -8.48
CA LEU A 20 -0.17 -1.84 -8.03
C LEU A 20 0.48 -0.78 -7.15
N ALA A 21 1.23 -1.24 -6.18
CA ALA A 21 2.09 -0.41 -5.35
C ALA A 21 3.51 -0.95 -5.40
N VAL A 22 4.48 -0.08 -5.18
CA VAL A 22 5.86 -0.50 -4.91
C VAL A 22 6.00 -0.56 -3.40
N ILE A 23 6.33 -1.74 -2.87
CA ILE A 23 6.64 -1.88 -1.44
C ILE A 23 8.16 -1.88 -1.24
N ALA A 24 8.61 -1.09 -0.27
CA ALA A 24 10.00 -1.07 0.18
C ALA A 24 10.10 -1.82 1.50
N THR A 25 10.98 -2.81 1.54
CA THR A 25 11.35 -3.57 2.74
C THR A 25 12.85 -3.44 2.95
N GLN A 26 13.35 -3.91 4.07
CA GLN A 26 14.78 -3.81 4.37
C GLN A 26 15.34 -5.11 4.93
N LYS A 27 16.63 -5.32 4.68
CA LYS A 27 17.41 -6.38 5.30
C LYS A 27 18.78 -5.80 5.65
N GLU A 28 19.12 -5.78 6.94
CA GLU A 28 20.41 -5.29 7.42
C GLU A 28 20.75 -3.90 6.86
N GLY A 29 19.74 -3.02 6.81
CA GLY A 29 19.89 -1.67 6.28
C GLY A 29 19.84 -1.53 4.78
N GLN A 30 19.81 -2.64 4.02
CA GLN A 30 19.67 -2.58 2.58
C GLN A 30 18.19 -2.53 2.20
N PRO A 31 17.74 -1.45 1.52
CA PRO A 31 16.36 -1.39 1.01
C PRO A 31 16.15 -2.31 -0.20
N PHE A 32 14.97 -2.89 -0.27
CA PHE A 32 14.52 -3.69 -1.42
C PHE A 32 13.15 -3.20 -1.84
N THR A 33 12.87 -3.22 -3.14
CA THR A 33 11.56 -2.83 -3.66
C THR A 33 10.95 -3.94 -4.51
N ASN A 34 9.62 -4.04 -4.45
CA ASN A 34 8.85 -5.03 -5.22
C ASN A 34 7.50 -4.43 -5.60
N LEU A 35 6.92 -4.92 -6.69
CA LEU A 35 5.55 -4.58 -7.06
C LEU A 35 4.58 -5.55 -6.39
N VAL A 36 3.49 -5.01 -5.84
CA VAL A 36 2.42 -5.80 -5.23
C VAL A 36 1.06 -5.26 -5.66
N ALA A 37 0.10 -6.15 -5.87
CA ALA A 37 -1.29 -5.75 -6.03
C ALA A 37 -1.85 -5.46 -4.63
N PHE A 38 -2.49 -4.32 -4.46
CA PHE A 38 -2.91 -3.86 -3.13
C PHE A 38 -4.35 -3.38 -3.11
N VAL A 39 -4.90 -3.27 -1.92
CA VAL A 39 -6.16 -2.58 -1.66
C VAL A 39 -6.02 -1.76 -0.38
N ALA A 40 -6.69 -0.61 -0.34
CA ALA A 40 -6.76 0.24 0.86
C ALA A 40 -8.10 0.04 1.55
N THR A 41 -8.12 0.09 2.88
CA THR A 41 -9.38 0.17 3.63
C THR A 41 -9.99 1.57 3.50
N ASP A 42 -11.31 1.68 3.63
CA ASP A 42 -12.01 2.95 3.45
C ASP A 42 -11.58 4.02 4.45
N ASP A 43 -11.16 3.59 5.64
CA ASP A 43 -10.68 4.51 6.69
C ASP A 43 -9.22 4.92 6.49
N LEU A 44 -8.55 4.44 5.44
CA LEU A 44 -7.15 4.71 5.10
C LEU A 44 -6.15 4.14 6.12
N LYS A 45 -6.60 3.42 7.13
CA LYS A 45 -5.71 2.93 8.19
C LYS A 45 -4.88 1.73 7.78
N HIS A 46 -5.31 0.99 6.76
CA HIS A 46 -4.60 -0.22 6.34
C HIS A 46 -4.49 -0.32 4.83
N LEU A 47 -3.34 -0.81 4.38
CA LEU A 47 -3.17 -1.33 3.02
C LEU A 47 -2.97 -2.85 3.13
N LEU A 48 -3.52 -3.59 2.17
CA LEU A 48 -3.45 -5.05 2.16
C LEU A 48 -2.81 -5.52 0.86
N PHE A 49 -2.00 -6.56 0.94
CA PHE A 49 -1.50 -7.25 -0.24
C PHE A 49 -1.26 -8.72 0.08
N ALA A 50 -1.14 -9.54 -0.97
CA ALA A 50 -0.87 -10.96 -0.83
C ALA A 50 0.52 -11.29 -1.37
N THR A 51 1.22 -12.20 -0.70
CA THR A 51 2.55 -12.66 -1.12
C THR A 51 2.77 -14.11 -0.69
N THR A 52 3.52 -14.87 -1.47
CA THR A 52 3.93 -16.19 -1.00
C THR A 52 4.96 -16.05 0.12
N ARG A 53 4.94 -16.99 1.07
CA ARG A 53 5.86 -16.96 2.22
C ARG A 53 7.29 -17.26 1.83
N ALA A 54 7.53 -17.75 0.62
CA ALA A 54 8.87 -18.06 0.13
C ALA A 54 9.63 -16.84 -0.42
N THR A 55 9.02 -15.66 -0.47
CA THR A 55 9.65 -14.48 -1.06
C THR A 55 10.59 -13.78 -0.07
N ARG A 56 11.60 -13.09 -0.61
CA ARG A 56 12.48 -12.22 0.18
C ARG A 56 11.68 -11.11 0.87
N LYS A 57 10.72 -10.55 0.16
CA LYS A 57 9.81 -9.53 0.69
C LYS A 57 9.16 -10.01 2.00
N PHE A 58 8.62 -11.22 2.01
CA PHE A 58 7.99 -11.78 3.20
C PHE A 58 8.99 -11.96 4.35
N ALA A 59 10.17 -12.49 4.05
CA ALA A 59 11.23 -12.64 5.04
C ALA A 59 11.66 -11.29 5.62
N ASN A 60 11.80 -10.29 4.76
CA ASN A 60 12.21 -8.94 5.19
C ASN A 60 11.19 -8.30 6.12
N LEU A 61 9.90 -8.31 5.75
CA LEU A 61 8.87 -7.67 6.57
C LEU A 61 8.62 -8.42 7.89
N THR A 62 8.86 -9.73 7.90
CA THR A 62 8.75 -10.52 9.12
C THR A 62 9.87 -10.15 10.11
N ALA A 63 11.08 -9.95 9.61
CA ALA A 63 12.23 -9.56 10.44
C ALA A 63 12.19 -8.08 10.85
N HIS A 64 11.71 -7.21 9.98
CA HIS A 64 11.62 -5.77 10.20
C HIS A 64 10.27 -5.28 9.70
N GLU A 65 9.38 -4.98 10.62
CA GLU A 65 7.99 -4.67 10.29
C GLU A 65 7.77 -3.33 9.58
N ARG A 66 8.71 -2.40 9.70
CA ARG A 66 8.55 -1.08 9.08
C ARG A 66 8.76 -1.15 7.58
N VAL A 67 7.75 -0.66 6.86
CA VAL A 67 7.73 -0.67 5.39
C VAL A 67 7.21 0.66 4.88
N ALA A 68 7.43 0.90 3.58
CA ALA A 68 6.81 2.01 2.87
C ALA A 68 6.24 1.50 1.56
N LEU A 69 5.12 2.06 1.13
CA LEU A 69 4.51 1.74 -0.16
C LEU A 69 4.35 3.02 -0.96
N LEU A 70 4.74 2.96 -2.23
CA LEU A 70 4.55 4.05 -3.17
C LEU A 70 3.43 3.69 -4.14
N VAL A 71 2.46 4.57 -4.26
CA VAL A 71 1.36 4.47 -5.22
C VAL A 71 1.30 5.78 -5.98
N ASP A 72 1.31 5.72 -7.30
CA ASP A 72 1.25 6.94 -8.10
C ASP A 72 0.38 6.74 -9.34
N ASN A 73 -0.09 7.84 -9.90
CA ASN A 73 -0.95 7.83 -11.08
C ASN A 73 -0.26 8.33 -12.34
N ARG A 74 1.05 8.23 -12.40
CA ARG A 74 1.80 8.64 -13.61
C ARG A 74 1.34 7.86 -14.83
N LEU A 75 1.40 8.53 -15.98
CA LEU A 75 1.07 7.94 -17.28
C LEU A 75 2.31 7.73 -18.13
N ASN A 76 3.48 8.06 -17.59
CA ASN A 76 4.77 8.00 -18.27
C ASN A 76 4.83 8.96 -19.47
N GLN A 77 4.30 10.17 -19.26
CA GLN A 77 4.21 11.25 -20.24
C GLN A 77 4.75 12.56 -19.66
N ALA A 78 5.06 13.51 -20.53
CA ALA A 78 5.54 14.82 -20.10
C ALA A 78 4.57 15.54 -19.15
N SER A 79 3.27 15.32 -19.32
CA SER A 79 2.24 15.90 -18.44
C SER A 79 2.34 15.44 -16.99
N ASP A 80 3.04 14.33 -16.73
CA ASP A 80 3.25 13.83 -15.36
C ASP A 80 3.93 14.86 -14.47
N PHE A 81 4.81 15.68 -15.04
CA PHE A 81 5.51 16.71 -14.28
C PHE A 81 4.56 17.72 -13.64
N SER A 82 3.38 17.91 -14.22
CA SER A 82 2.36 18.83 -13.68
C SER A 82 1.20 18.10 -13.02
N ASN A 83 0.86 16.90 -13.48
CA ASN A 83 -0.42 16.25 -13.17
C ASN A 83 -0.27 15.00 -12.29
N ALA A 84 0.90 14.36 -12.29
CA ALA A 84 1.05 13.12 -11.52
C ALA A 84 1.03 13.41 -10.01
N VAL A 85 0.37 12.51 -9.29
CA VAL A 85 0.32 12.52 -7.83
C VAL A 85 1.00 11.24 -7.34
N ALA A 86 1.95 11.37 -6.43
CA ALA A 86 2.62 10.24 -5.80
C ALA A 86 2.30 10.20 -4.32
N VAL A 87 1.90 9.04 -3.85
CA VAL A 87 1.54 8.80 -2.46
C VAL A 87 2.54 7.81 -1.87
N THR A 88 3.16 8.17 -0.77
CA THR A 88 3.94 7.21 0.03
C THR A 88 3.21 6.96 1.34
N ALA A 89 2.92 5.68 1.59
CA ALA A 89 2.34 5.23 2.85
C ALA A 89 3.44 4.65 3.72
N PHE A 90 3.53 5.10 4.96
CA PHE A 90 4.52 4.61 5.93
C PHE A 90 3.78 3.82 7.01
N GLY A 91 4.24 2.62 7.30
CA GLY A 91 3.56 1.81 8.29
C GLY A 91 4.31 0.56 8.70
N ARG A 92 3.56 -0.33 9.36
CA ARG A 92 4.09 -1.58 9.90
C ARG A 92 3.31 -2.74 9.31
N ALA A 93 4.04 -3.70 8.76
CA ALA A 93 3.47 -4.86 8.08
C ALA A 93 3.41 -6.06 9.01
N ALA A 94 2.32 -6.81 8.93
CA ALA A 94 2.17 -8.08 9.63
C ALA A 94 1.24 -8.99 8.82
N GLU A 95 1.40 -10.29 8.99
CA GLU A 95 0.44 -11.23 8.41
C GLU A 95 -0.90 -11.07 9.11
N VAL A 96 -1.98 -11.06 8.34
CA VAL A 96 -3.34 -10.96 8.86
C VAL A 96 -3.65 -12.21 9.71
N GLU A 97 -4.17 -11.99 10.91
CA GLU A 97 -4.57 -13.07 11.83
C GLU A 97 -5.81 -13.78 11.32
N ASP A 98 -5.97 -15.05 11.70
CA ASP A 98 -7.09 -15.89 11.25
C ASP A 98 -8.46 -15.25 11.53
N ALA A 99 -8.61 -14.58 12.67
CA ALA A 99 -9.86 -13.92 13.04
C ALA A 99 -10.28 -12.80 12.08
N GLU A 100 -9.32 -12.16 11.41
CA GLU A 100 -9.55 -11.05 10.49
C GLU A 100 -9.49 -11.47 9.02
N ARG A 101 -9.01 -12.69 8.74
CA ARG A 101 -8.65 -13.10 7.39
C ARG A 101 -9.82 -13.04 6.41
N GLU A 102 -10.98 -13.56 6.78
CA GLU A 102 -12.14 -13.56 5.89
C GLU A 102 -12.53 -12.14 5.48
N HIS A 103 -12.60 -11.24 6.44
CA HIS A 103 -12.97 -9.84 6.18
C HIS A 103 -12.00 -9.16 5.23
N PHE A 104 -10.70 -9.24 5.50
CA PHE A 104 -9.69 -8.58 4.68
C PHE A 104 -9.50 -9.27 3.33
N LEU A 105 -9.62 -10.60 3.28
CA LEU A 105 -9.54 -11.33 2.02
C LEU A 105 -10.68 -10.94 1.09
N ASN A 106 -11.89 -10.80 1.61
CA ASN A 106 -13.04 -10.36 0.82
C ASN A 106 -12.82 -8.96 0.26
N LEU A 107 -12.27 -8.06 1.06
CA LEU A 107 -11.93 -6.71 0.60
C LEU A 107 -10.88 -6.74 -0.51
N TYR A 108 -9.85 -7.56 -0.35
CA TYR A 108 -8.80 -7.72 -1.35
C TYR A 108 -9.35 -8.25 -2.67
N LEU A 109 -10.18 -9.30 -2.60
CA LEU A 109 -10.75 -9.94 -3.78
C LEU A 109 -11.84 -9.11 -4.45
N ALA A 110 -12.49 -8.20 -3.74
CA ALA A 110 -13.42 -7.25 -4.35
C ALA A 110 -12.71 -6.36 -5.38
N LYS A 111 -11.46 -6.03 -5.15
CA LYS A 111 -10.65 -5.24 -6.09
C LYS A 111 -9.90 -6.14 -7.08
N HIS A 112 -9.43 -7.29 -6.64
CA HIS A 112 -8.55 -8.19 -7.41
C HIS A 112 -9.15 -9.59 -7.53
N SER A 113 -10.36 -9.69 -8.07
CA SER A 113 -11.07 -10.97 -8.18
C SER A 113 -10.29 -12.04 -8.96
N HIS A 114 -9.50 -11.62 -9.94
CA HIS A 114 -8.68 -12.52 -10.76
C HIS A 114 -7.51 -13.14 -9.99
N LEU A 115 -7.20 -12.65 -8.79
CA LEU A 115 -6.14 -13.19 -7.94
C LEU A 115 -6.64 -14.17 -6.87
N GLU A 116 -7.90 -14.61 -6.94
CA GLU A 116 -8.46 -15.50 -5.93
C GLU A 116 -7.63 -16.77 -5.74
N GLY A 117 -7.26 -17.44 -6.82
CA GLY A 117 -6.45 -18.66 -6.74
C GLY A 117 -5.10 -18.44 -6.06
N PHE A 118 -4.48 -17.31 -6.34
CA PHE A 118 -3.20 -16.93 -5.72
C PHE A 118 -3.37 -16.57 -4.23
N ALA A 119 -4.32 -15.68 -3.94
CA ALA A 119 -4.49 -15.14 -2.59
C ALA A 119 -4.99 -16.17 -1.59
N THR A 120 -5.74 -17.20 -2.05
CA THR A 120 -6.28 -18.26 -1.20
C THR A 120 -5.38 -19.48 -1.11
N ALA A 121 -4.29 -19.53 -1.86
CA ALA A 121 -3.36 -20.67 -1.80
C ALA A 121 -2.77 -20.81 -0.39
N PRO A 122 -2.60 -22.06 0.11
CA PRO A 122 -2.05 -22.30 1.46
C PRO A 122 -0.65 -21.70 1.66
N THR A 123 0.12 -21.54 0.57
CA THR A 123 1.47 -20.97 0.61
C THR A 123 1.47 -19.44 0.61
N CYS A 124 0.32 -18.82 0.41
CA CYS A 124 0.19 -17.37 0.32
C CYS A 124 -0.20 -16.76 1.67
N ALA A 125 0.45 -15.67 2.03
CA ALA A 125 0.11 -14.87 3.19
C ALA A 125 -0.63 -13.60 2.74
N LEU A 126 -1.66 -13.22 3.47
CA LEU A 126 -2.31 -11.92 3.32
C LEU A 126 -1.65 -10.98 4.33
N ILE A 127 -1.11 -9.88 3.84
CA ILE A 127 -0.34 -8.93 4.66
C ILE A 127 -1.17 -7.68 4.88
N LYS A 128 -1.19 -7.22 6.12
CA LYS A 128 -1.83 -5.98 6.54
C LYS A 128 -0.72 -4.98 6.92
N VAL A 129 -0.75 -3.80 6.33
CA VAL A 129 0.14 -2.71 6.71
C VAL A 129 -0.69 -1.67 7.45
N GLU A 130 -0.39 -1.48 8.73
CA GLU A 130 -1.00 -0.43 9.54
C GLU A 130 -0.30 0.87 9.25
N ILE A 131 -1.03 1.84 8.72
CA ILE A 131 -0.44 3.09 8.21
C ILE A 131 -0.36 4.13 9.33
N ASP A 132 0.84 4.71 9.52
CA ASP A 132 1.06 5.81 10.46
C ASP A 132 0.79 7.16 9.80
N ARG A 133 1.24 7.33 8.54
CA ARG A 133 1.04 8.57 7.80
C ARG A 133 1.16 8.34 6.30
N TYR A 134 0.59 9.24 5.54
CA TYR A 134 0.77 9.35 4.09
C TYR A 134 1.46 10.65 3.76
N GLU A 135 2.39 10.60 2.82
CA GLU A 135 2.94 11.79 2.20
C GLU A 135 2.47 11.83 0.75
N VAL A 136 1.91 12.95 0.33
CA VAL A 136 1.38 13.14 -1.02
C VAL A 136 2.23 14.22 -1.70
N VAL A 137 2.81 13.87 -2.84
CA VAL A 137 3.63 14.80 -3.62
C VAL A 137 2.89 15.12 -4.92
N GLN A 138 2.65 16.42 -5.12
CA GLN A 138 2.05 16.94 -6.35
C GLN A 138 3.07 17.85 -7.02
N ARG A 139 3.06 17.86 -8.36
CA ARG A 139 3.92 18.76 -9.14
C ARG A 139 5.38 18.69 -8.70
N PHE A 140 5.82 17.50 -8.28
CA PHE A 140 7.17 17.17 -7.81
C PHE A 140 7.65 17.88 -6.55
N GLN A 141 7.07 18.99 -6.16
CA GLN A 141 7.63 19.81 -5.08
C GLN A 141 6.65 20.12 -3.96
N ASN A 142 5.36 19.93 -4.19
CA ASN A 142 4.35 20.23 -3.20
C ASN A 142 4.05 18.99 -2.37
N VAL A 143 4.60 18.93 -1.16
CA VAL A 143 4.45 17.77 -0.26
C VAL A 143 3.38 18.07 0.79
N LEU A 144 2.39 17.20 0.86
CA LEU A 144 1.33 17.24 1.86
C LEU A 144 1.40 15.97 2.72
N GLU A 145 1.06 16.08 3.99
CA GLU A 145 1.12 14.95 4.91
C GLU A 145 -0.21 14.75 5.60
N LEU A 146 -0.65 13.50 5.69
CA LEU A 146 -1.79 13.09 6.50
C LEU A 146 -1.32 12.06 7.53
N ARG A 147 -1.39 12.42 8.82
CA ARG A 147 -1.10 11.50 9.91
C ARG A 147 -2.38 10.86 10.39
N LEU A 148 -2.31 9.57 10.66
CA LEU A 148 -3.46 8.83 11.17
C LEU A 148 -3.36 8.71 12.69
N GLU A 149 -4.49 8.92 13.35
CA GLU A 149 -4.59 8.68 14.79
C GLU A 149 -4.65 7.18 15.06
N PRO A 150 -3.97 6.72 16.10
CA PRO A 150 -4.00 5.29 16.46
C PRO A 150 -5.41 4.79 16.80
#